data_99f63d2a99d873ba5e8bdd9bf7c48be5
#
_entry.id   99f63d2a99d873ba5e8bdd9bf7c48be5
#
_cell.length_a   1.000
_cell.length_b   1.000
_cell.length_c   1.000
_cell.angle_alpha   90.00
_cell.angle_beta   90.00
_cell.angle_gamma   90.00
#
_symmetry.space_group_name_H-M   'P 1'
#
loop_
_entity.id
_entity.type
_entity.pdbx_description
1 polymer ?
#
loop_
_entity_poly.entity_id
_entity_poly.type
_entity_poly.pdbx_seq_one_letter_code
_entity_poly.pdbx_strand_id
1 'polypeptide(L)'
;MCKTNRSGKSAVLTQEQLELFLGQLPEKYSVLAEVMYFTAGRVKEICTLKVRSINFQDGLLTIEKASTKTKETRQVPLPRTVLEHLRSWIHSKELGPDDYIFYTDSKNTSYRPGEKAISTQSVDQFFRKTFDWIGVTGASTHSFRRTRLTYLHLVEKWSLAEIMDISGHKNLL
;
A
#
# COMPACT_ATOMS: atom_id res chain seq x y z
N MET A 1 -11.75 -0.70 -20.04
CA MET A 1 -12.91 -1.29 -19.35
C MET A 1 -12.62 -1.36 -17.86
N CYS A 2 -13.44 -0.74 -17.00
CA CYS A 2 -13.34 -0.91 -15.55
C CYS A 2 -13.78 -2.31 -15.12
N LYS A 3 -13.25 -2.77 -13.97
CA LYS A 3 -13.64 -4.07 -13.38
C LYS A 3 -15.13 -4.12 -13.06
N THR A 4 -15.84 -5.01 -13.72
CA THR A 4 -17.13 -5.48 -13.27
C THR A 4 -17.00 -6.97 -12.93
N ASN A 5 -17.53 -7.41 -11.79
CA ASN A 5 -17.50 -8.82 -11.37
C ASN A 5 -16.11 -9.49 -11.39
N ARG A 6 -15.07 -8.79 -10.90
CA ARG A 6 -13.66 -9.25 -10.83
C ARG A 6 -12.92 -9.38 -12.16
N SER A 7 -13.52 -9.03 -13.29
CA SER A 7 -12.85 -9.01 -14.59
C SER A 7 -12.49 -7.57 -15.01
N GLY A 8 -11.43 -7.41 -15.80
CA GLY A 8 -10.97 -6.12 -16.31
C GLY A 8 -9.94 -5.39 -15.42
N LYS A 9 -9.62 -4.15 -15.79
CA LYS A 9 -8.64 -3.30 -15.10
C LYS A 9 -9.29 -2.61 -13.90
N SER A 10 -8.57 -2.51 -12.77
CA SER A 10 -9.03 -1.75 -11.59
C SER A 10 -9.24 -0.28 -11.93
N ALA A 11 -10.22 0.36 -11.27
CA ALA A 11 -10.48 1.79 -11.47
C ALA A 11 -9.28 2.65 -11.05
N VAL A 12 -9.11 3.77 -11.75
CA VAL A 12 -8.28 4.91 -11.29
C VAL A 12 -9.16 5.77 -10.40
N LEU A 13 -8.69 6.05 -9.19
CA LEU A 13 -9.43 6.86 -8.22
C LEU A 13 -9.21 8.35 -8.50
N THR A 14 -10.25 9.15 -8.31
CA THR A 14 -10.07 10.61 -8.19
C THR A 14 -9.45 10.96 -6.85
N GLN A 15 -8.94 12.18 -6.71
CA GLN A 15 -8.40 12.67 -5.44
C GLN A 15 -9.47 12.63 -4.34
N GLU A 16 -10.68 13.09 -4.64
CA GLU A 16 -11.82 13.07 -3.71
C GLU A 16 -12.20 11.65 -3.28
N GLN A 17 -12.20 10.69 -4.20
CA GLN A 17 -12.46 9.28 -3.90
C GLN A 17 -11.38 8.67 -3.00
N LEU A 18 -10.12 9.03 -3.24
CA LEU A 18 -9.00 8.56 -2.41
C LEU A 18 -9.10 9.12 -0.99
N GLU A 19 -9.33 10.43 -0.85
CA GLU A 19 -9.50 11.10 0.44
C GLU A 19 -10.71 10.55 1.21
N LEU A 20 -11.86 10.42 0.54
CA LEU A 20 -13.06 9.83 1.12
C LEU A 20 -12.78 8.40 1.61
N PHE A 21 -12.11 7.59 0.82
CA PHE A 21 -11.76 6.22 1.17
C PHE A 21 -10.86 6.17 2.41
N LEU A 22 -9.77 6.95 2.43
CA LEU A 22 -8.85 7.00 3.57
C LEU A 22 -9.55 7.45 4.85
N GLY A 23 -10.48 8.41 4.75
CA GLY A 23 -11.26 8.91 5.89
C GLY A 23 -12.23 7.90 6.52
N GLN A 24 -12.57 6.81 5.81
CA GLN A 24 -13.41 5.74 6.33
C GLN A 24 -12.64 4.60 6.99
N LEU A 25 -11.31 4.59 6.88
CA LEU A 25 -10.50 3.48 7.34
C LEU A 25 -10.06 3.65 8.80
N PRO A 26 -10.05 2.56 9.60
CA PRO A 26 -9.27 2.52 10.84
C PRO A 26 -7.78 2.76 10.55
N GLU A 27 -7.08 3.32 11.53
CA GLU A 27 -5.67 3.77 11.40
C GLU A 27 -4.76 2.75 10.68
N LYS A 28 -4.77 1.48 11.09
CA LYS A 28 -3.98 0.43 10.44
C LYS A 28 -4.19 0.37 8.93
N TYR A 29 -5.43 0.37 8.50
CA TYR A 29 -5.79 0.27 7.08
C TYR A 29 -5.56 1.58 6.34
N SER A 30 -5.72 2.73 7.00
CA SER A 30 -5.43 4.03 6.42
C SER A 30 -3.94 4.16 6.13
N VAL A 31 -3.07 3.88 7.09
CA VAL A 31 -1.61 3.91 6.91
C VAL A 31 -1.17 2.89 5.84
N LEU A 32 -1.76 1.69 5.85
CA LEU A 32 -1.48 0.67 4.83
C LEU A 32 -1.85 1.18 3.42
N ALA A 33 -3.01 1.81 3.26
CA ALA A 33 -3.47 2.34 1.98
C ALA A 33 -2.59 3.52 1.50
N GLU A 34 -2.17 4.41 2.40
CA GLU A 34 -1.22 5.49 2.09
C GLU A 34 0.11 4.92 1.58
N VAL A 35 0.67 3.93 2.28
CA VAL A 35 1.92 3.29 1.84
C VAL A 35 1.73 2.61 0.48
N MET A 36 0.62 1.91 0.25
CA MET A 36 0.31 1.33 -1.06
C MET A 36 0.27 2.39 -2.17
N TYR A 37 -0.37 3.53 -1.90
CA TYR A 37 -0.49 4.61 -2.86
C TYR A 37 0.87 5.21 -3.19
N PHE A 38 1.59 5.72 -2.19
CA PHE A 38 2.83 6.46 -2.42
C PHE A 38 3.98 5.61 -2.96
N THR A 39 4.01 4.31 -2.64
CA THR A 39 5.01 3.39 -3.19
C THR A 39 4.62 2.78 -4.52
N ALA A 40 3.37 2.98 -4.97
CA ALA A 40 2.77 2.17 -6.03
C ALA A 40 2.95 0.65 -5.79
N GLY A 41 3.05 0.24 -4.52
CA GLY A 41 3.32 -1.13 -4.11
C GLY A 41 2.15 -2.08 -4.34
N ARG A 42 2.46 -3.37 -4.51
CA ARG A 42 1.44 -4.41 -4.52
C ARG A 42 1.03 -4.76 -3.09
N VAL A 43 -0.22 -5.11 -2.89
CA VAL A 43 -0.74 -5.43 -1.54
C VAL A 43 0.14 -6.46 -0.80
N LYS A 44 0.63 -7.48 -1.48
CA LYS A 44 1.52 -8.49 -0.88
C LYS A 44 2.85 -7.89 -0.40
N GLU A 45 3.42 -6.98 -1.18
CA GLU A 45 4.67 -6.29 -0.83
C GLU A 45 4.49 -5.48 0.45
N ILE A 46 3.37 -4.76 0.56
CA ILE A 46 3.09 -3.89 1.70
C ILE A 46 2.70 -4.69 2.96
N CYS A 47 1.88 -5.73 2.82
CA CYS A 47 1.51 -6.59 3.95
C CYS A 47 2.71 -7.26 4.64
N THR A 48 3.82 -7.47 3.93
CA THR A 48 5.02 -8.14 4.45
C THR A 48 6.12 -7.19 4.90
N LEU A 49 5.86 -5.88 4.92
CA LEU A 49 6.83 -4.90 5.40
C LEU A 49 7.09 -5.06 6.90
N LYS A 50 8.37 -4.99 7.26
CA LYS A 50 8.83 -4.93 8.64
C LYS A 50 9.27 -3.52 8.99
N VAL A 51 9.32 -3.17 10.28
CA VAL A 51 9.74 -1.85 10.73
C VAL A 51 11.13 -1.50 10.19
N ARG A 52 12.07 -2.44 10.17
CA ARG A 52 13.42 -2.26 9.61
C ARG A 52 13.45 -1.94 8.10
N SER A 53 12.34 -2.17 7.37
CA SER A 53 12.24 -1.80 5.96
C SER A 53 12.20 -0.29 5.73
N ILE A 54 12.01 0.51 6.80
CA ILE A 54 11.91 1.97 6.72
C ILE A 54 13.18 2.60 7.29
N ASN A 55 13.84 3.39 6.46
CA ASN A 55 14.84 4.34 6.92
C ASN A 55 14.16 5.70 7.17
N PHE A 56 13.85 5.97 8.43
CA PHE A 56 13.17 7.22 8.82
C PHE A 56 14.07 8.46 8.71
N GLN A 57 15.39 8.29 8.71
CA GLN A 57 16.33 9.41 8.57
C GLN A 57 16.34 9.92 7.13
N ASP A 58 16.42 8.99 6.17
CA ASP A 58 16.49 9.31 4.74
C ASP A 58 15.11 9.34 4.08
N GLY A 59 14.06 8.94 4.79
CA GLY A 59 12.70 8.89 4.27
C GLY A 59 12.47 7.82 3.21
N LEU A 60 13.23 6.71 3.27
CA LEU A 60 13.20 5.65 2.27
C LEU A 60 12.56 4.38 2.81
N LEU A 61 11.70 3.78 1.99
CA LEU A 61 11.14 2.45 2.21
C LEU A 61 11.81 1.45 1.25
N THR A 62 12.34 0.37 1.81
CA THR A 62 12.90 -0.75 1.04
C THR A 62 11.87 -1.85 0.87
N ILE A 63 11.55 -2.19 -0.38
CA ILE A 63 10.71 -3.33 -0.75
C ILE A 63 11.63 -4.44 -1.23
N GLU A 64 11.78 -5.48 -0.40
CA GLU A 64 12.77 -6.53 -0.63
C GLU A 64 12.38 -7.48 -1.76
N LYS A 65 13.38 -8.01 -2.45
CA LYS A 65 13.28 -8.99 -3.54
C LYS A 65 12.38 -10.19 -3.19
N ALA A 66 12.44 -10.68 -1.97
CA ALA A 66 11.65 -11.84 -1.53
C ALA A 66 10.14 -11.59 -1.56
N SER A 67 9.71 -10.33 -1.37
CA SER A 67 8.30 -9.94 -1.37
C SER A 67 7.78 -9.54 -2.76
N THR A 68 8.67 -9.31 -3.74
CA THR A 68 8.32 -8.77 -5.05
C THR A 68 8.04 -9.87 -6.08
N LYS A 69 7.06 -9.63 -6.95
CA LYS A 69 6.80 -10.51 -8.11
C LYS A 69 7.96 -10.52 -9.11
N THR A 70 8.66 -9.41 -9.25
CA THR A 70 9.78 -9.22 -10.18
C THR A 70 11.12 -9.71 -9.64
N LYS A 71 11.15 -10.11 -8.35
CA LYS A 71 12.37 -10.54 -7.64
C LYS A 71 13.49 -9.49 -7.66
N GLU A 72 13.13 -8.23 -7.54
CA GLU A 72 14.05 -7.09 -7.43
C GLU A 72 13.77 -6.30 -6.17
N THR A 73 14.83 -5.90 -5.47
CA THR A 73 14.75 -4.97 -4.35
C THR A 73 14.71 -3.56 -4.89
N ARG A 74 13.82 -2.72 -4.36
CA ARG A 74 13.75 -1.31 -4.71
C ARG A 74 13.55 -0.44 -3.47
N GLN A 75 14.05 0.79 -3.54
CA GLN A 75 13.82 1.81 -2.53
C GLN A 75 12.89 2.87 -3.09
N VAL A 76 11.93 3.29 -2.28
CA VAL A 76 10.91 4.27 -2.65
C VAL A 76 10.91 5.38 -1.60
N PRO A 77 11.05 6.65 -1.99
CA PRO A 77 10.91 7.75 -1.08
C PRO A 77 9.45 7.89 -0.63
N LEU A 78 9.25 8.15 0.65
CA LEU A 78 7.94 8.41 1.23
C LEU A 78 7.81 9.89 1.62
N PRO A 79 6.62 10.48 1.40
CA PRO A 79 6.32 11.81 1.93
C PRO A 79 6.46 11.86 3.46
N ARG A 80 6.85 13.02 3.97
CA ARG A 80 7.03 13.25 5.41
C ARG A 80 5.77 12.90 6.21
N THR A 81 4.60 13.27 5.71
CA THR A 81 3.32 12.95 6.35
C THR A 81 3.08 11.45 6.52
N VAL A 82 3.41 10.65 5.52
CA VAL A 82 3.29 9.18 5.58
C VAL A 82 4.29 8.59 6.57
N LEU A 83 5.51 9.14 6.62
CA LEU A 83 6.52 8.73 7.60
C LEU A 83 6.09 9.04 9.04
N GLU A 84 5.44 10.18 9.26
CA GLU A 84 4.89 10.58 10.56
C GLU A 84 3.74 9.65 10.98
N HIS A 85 2.82 9.29 10.07
CA HIS A 85 1.76 8.31 10.33
C HIS A 85 2.32 6.92 10.65
N LEU A 86 3.31 6.46 9.87
CA LEU A 86 3.99 5.19 10.12
C LEU A 86 4.69 5.18 11.49
N ARG A 87 5.39 6.26 11.83
CA ARG A 87 6.07 6.39 13.12
C ARG A 87 5.09 6.35 14.29
N SER A 88 3.98 7.09 14.18
CA SER A 88 2.91 7.10 15.18
C SER A 88 2.32 5.70 15.37
N TRP A 89 1.98 5.04 14.27
CA TRP A 89 1.44 3.67 14.30
C TRP A 89 2.41 2.68 14.95
N ILE A 90 3.68 2.65 14.50
CA ILE A 90 4.72 1.75 15.03
C ILE A 90 4.93 1.99 16.53
N HIS A 91 5.01 3.25 16.94
CA HIS A 91 5.19 3.60 18.35
C HIS A 91 3.98 3.22 19.21
N SER A 92 2.77 3.50 18.76
CA SER A 92 1.53 3.18 19.49
C SER A 92 1.32 1.69 19.70
N LYS A 93 1.94 0.84 18.88
CA LYS A 93 1.87 -0.61 18.94
C LYS A 93 3.15 -1.27 19.49
N GLU A 94 4.13 -0.45 19.90
CA GLU A 94 5.41 -0.89 20.46
C GLU A 94 6.12 -1.91 19.56
N LEU A 95 6.07 -1.70 18.22
CA LEU A 95 6.66 -2.62 17.25
C LEU A 95 8.19 -2.47 17.20
N GLY A 96 8.88 -3.60 17.28
CA GLY A 96 10.32 -3.68 17.12
C GLY A 96 10.77 -3.80 15.66
N PRO A 97 12.08 -3.74 15.38
CA PRO A 97 12.62 -3.72 14.01
C PRO A 97 12.21 -4.91 13.14
N ASP A 98 12.06 -6.09 13.73
CA ASP A 98 11.73 -7.33 13.03
C ASP A 98 10.23 -7.61 12.95
N ASP A 99 9.41 -6.78 13.58
CA ASP A 99 7.97 -6.91 13.56
C ASP A 99 7.37 -6.46 12.23
N TYR A 100 6.29 -7.12 11.83
CA TYR A 100 5.48 -6.66 10.71
C TYR A 100 4.73 -5.39 11.08
N ILE A 101 4.81 -4.36 10.23
CA ILE A 101 4.12 -3.09 10.43
C ILE A 101 2.60 -3.30 10.39
N PHE A 102 2.15 -4.11 9.42
CA PHE A 102 0.75 -4.46 9.24
C PHE A 102 0.55 -5.92 9.61
N TYR A 103 0.04 -6.14 10.81
CA TYR A 103 -0.10 -7.47 11.40
C TYR A 103 -1.55 -7.89 11.58
N THR A 104 -1.77 -9.19 11.73
CA THR A 104 -3.07 -9.73 12.09
C THR A 104 -3.36 -9.52 13.58
N ASP A 105 -4.52 -8.99 13.89
CA ASP A 105 -5.01 -8.69 15.24
C ASP A 105 -6.39 -9.34 15.51
N SER A 106 -6.67 -10.44 14.84
CA SER A 106 -7.89 -11.20 15.06
C SER A 106 -8.00 -11.65 16.52
N LYS A 107 -9.16 -11.43 17.13
CA LYS A 107 -9.46 -11.83 18.51
C LYS A 107 -9.25 -13.34 18.77
N ASN A 108 -9.22 -14.14 17.72
CA ASN A 108 -9.05 -15.58 17.77
C ASN A 108 -7.59 -16.04 17.58
N THR A 109 -6.63 -15.11 17.55
CA THR A 109 -5.21 -15.42 17.40
C THR A 109 -4.46 -15.12 18.67
N SER A 110 -3.54 -16.02 19.05
CA SER A 110 -2.61 -15.86 20.17
C SER A 110 -1.33 -15.10 19.79
N TYR A 111 -1.30 -14.47 18.59
CA TYR A 111 -0.15 -13.72 18.13
C TYR A 111 -0.08 -12.34 18.80
N ARG A 112 1.13 -11.94 19.23
CA ARG A 112 1.38 -10.59 19.68
C ARG A 112 1.36 -9.59 18.49
N PRO A 113 1.19 -8.28 18.75
CA PRO A 113 1.34 -7.27 17.71
C PRO A 113 2.68 -7.42 16.96
N GLY A 114 2.64 -7.36 15.63
CA GLY A 114 3.83 -7.47 14.78
C GLY A 114 4.33 -8.88 14.50
N GLU A 115 3.86 -9.90 15.20
CA GLU A 115 4.38 -11.26 15.05
C GLU A 115 4.01 -11.91 13.72
N LYS A 116 2.79 -11.69 13.25
CA LYS A 116 2.30 -12.27 12.00
C LYS A 116 1.72 -11.21 11.06
N ALA A 117 2.19 -11.20 9.84
CA ALA A 117 1.70 -10.29 8.80
C ALA A 117 0.19 -10.44 8.57
N ILE A 118 -0.48 -9.32 8.28
CA ILE A 118 -1.87 -9.34 7.81
C ILE A 118 -1.96 -10.05 6.45
N SER A 119 -3.02 -10.82 6.25
CA SER A 119 -3.22 -11.49 4.97
C SER A 119 -3.68 -10.51 3.89
N THR A 120 -3.22 -10.72 2.66
CA THR A 120 -3.67 -9.94 1.50
C THR A 120 -5.17 -10.08 1.27
N GLN A 121 -5.72 -11.25 1.59
CA GLN A 121 -7.15 -11.51 1.50
C GLN A 121 -7.96 -10.66 2.48
N SER A 122 -7.49 -10.51 3.72
CA SER A 122 -8.14 -9.66 4.73
C SER A 122 -8.16 -8.20 4.28
N VAL A 123 -7.04 -7.70 3.74
CA VAL A 123 -6.95 -6.33 3.20
C VAL A 123 -7.89 -6.16 2.01
N ASP A 124 -7.86 -7.09 1.05
CA ASP A 124 -8.71 -7.01 -0.14
C ASP A 124 -10.20 -7.02 0.21
N GLN A 125 -10.62 -7.89 1.13
CA GLN A 125 -12.02 -7.95 1.59
C GLN A 125 -12.44 -6.65 2.30
N PHE A 126 -11.58 -6.11 3.17
CA PHE A 126 -11.87 -4.89 3.89
C PHE A 126 -11.97 -3.69 2.94
N PHE A 127 -11.03 -3.56 2.03
CA PHE A 127 -11.03 -2.47 1.05
C PHE A 127 -12.21 -2.53 0.10
N ARG A 128 -12.61 -3.72 -0.36
CA ARG A 128 -13.81 -3.88 -1.20
C ARG A 128 -15.07 -3.41 -0.48
N LYS A 129 -15.27 -3.83 0.78
CA LYS A 129 -16.42 -3.38 1.58
C LYS A 129 -16.43 -1.86 1.73
N THR A 130 -15.27 -1.24 1.94
CA THR A 130 -15.16 0.21 2.05
C THR A 130 -15.46 0.91 0.72
N PHE A 131 -14.94 0.40 -0.41
CA PHE A 131 -15.26 0.94 -1.73
C PHE A 131 -16.75 0.83 -2.05
N ASP A 132 -17.36 -0.32 -1.74
CA ASP A 132 -18.80 -0.53 -1.93
C ASP A 132 -19.61 0.44 -1.06
N TRP A 133 -19.19 0.66 0.19
CA TRP A 133 -19.83 1.58 1.12
C TRP A 133 -19.82 3.03 0.63
N ILE A 134 -18.71 3.50 0.05
CA ILE A 134 -18.59 4.86 -0.50
C ILE A 134 -19.06 4.98 -1.95
N GLY A 135 -19.63 3.91 -2.52
CA GLY A 135 -20.18 3.91 -3.88
C GLY A 135 -19.14 3.95 -5.02
N VAL A 136 -17.89 3.56 -4.75
CA VAL A 136 -16.83 3.52 -5.77
C VAL A 136 -16.77 2.14 -6.42
N THR A 137 -17.27 2.04 -7.65
CA THR A 137 -17.32 0.79 -8.41
C THR A 137 -16.01 0.50 -9.15
N GLY A 138 -15.69 -0.80 -9.33
CA GLY A 138 -14.52 -1.25 -10.09
C GLY A 138 -13.18 -1.04 -9.39
N ALA A 139 -13.17 -0.54 -8.15
CA ALA A 139 -11.97 -0.36 -7.35
C ALA A 139 -11.54 -1.64 -6.65
N SER A 140 -10.24 -1.74 -6.37
CA SER A 140 -9.61 -2.83 -5.61
C SER A 140 -8.26 -2.38 -5.06
N THR A 141 -7.55 -3.27 -4.36
CA THR A 141 -6.18 -3.00 -3.89
C THR A 141 -5.23 -2.53 -5.01
N HIS A 142 -5.43 -2.98 -6.24
CA HIS A 142 -4.66 -2.52 -7.40
C HIS A 142 -4.97 -1.08 -7.84
N SER A 143 -6.09 -0.51 -7.40
CA SER A 143 -6.46 0.88 -7.74
C SER A 143 -5.46 1.89 -7.21
N PHE A 144 -4.90 1.68 -6.01
CA PHE A 144 -3.88 2.58 -5.43
C PHE A 144 -2.65 2.69 -6.34
N ARG A 145 -2.10 1.55 -6.73
CA ARG A 145 -0.96 1.50 -7.64
C ARG A 145 -1.28 2.16 -8.98
N ARG A 146 -2.41 1.81 -9.58
CA ARG A 146 -2.82 2.38 -10.87
C ARG A 146 -3.03 3.87 -10.79
N THR A 147 -3.68 4.35 -9.74
CA THR A 147 -3.92 5.78 -9.50
C THR A 147 -2.61 6.53 -9.34
N ARG A 148 -1.67 6.03 -8.52
CA ARG A 148 -0.37 6.67 -8.32
C ARG A 148 0.45 6.75 -9.61
N LEU A 149 0.55 5.66 -10.36
CA LEU A 149 1.30 5.64 -11.61
C LEU A 149 0.68 6.57 -12.66
N THR A 150 -0.64 6.63 -12.73
CA THR A 150 -1.36 7.58 -13.60
C THR A 150 -1.07 9.02 -13.20
N TYR A 151 -1.11 9.34 -11.90
CA TYR A 151 -0.81 10.66 -11.37
C TYR A 151 0.63 11.08 -11.67
N LEU A 152 1.62 10.21 -11.40
CA LEU A 152 3.03 10.47 -11.70
C LEU A 152 3.24 10.79 -13.17
N HIS A 153 2.61 10.04 -14.05
CA HIS A 153 2.76 10.24 -15.50
C HIS A 153 2.03 11.49 -16.01
N LEU A 154 0.76 11.65 -15.65
CA LEU A 154 -0.10 12.70 -16.24
C LEU A 154 0.07 14.05 -15.55
N VAL A 155 0.31 14.08 -14.24
CA VAL A 155 0.37 15.30 -13.44
C VAL A 155 1.82 15.70 -13.16
N GLU A 156 2.61 14.82 -12.59
CA GLU A 156 4.00 15.11 -12.24
C GLU A 156 4.96 14.95 -13.43
N LYS A 157 4.47 14.48 -14.60
CA LYS A 157 5.23 14.33 -15.85
C LYS A 157 6.47 13.44 -15.77
N TRP A 158 6.44 12.45 -14.88
CA TRP A 158 7.51 11.47 -14.78
C TRP A 158 7.67 10.69 -16.09
N SER A 159 8.91 10.44 -16.46
CA SER A 159 9.24 9.56 -17.58
C SER A 159 8.81 8.12 -17.30
N LEU A 160 8.62 7.35 -18.37
CA LEU A 160 8.29 5.93 -18.22
C LEU A 160 9.38 5.15 -17.50
N ALA A 161 10.66 5.54 -17.63
CA ALA A 161 11.77 4.92 -16.91
C ALA A 161 11.64 5.14 -15.40
N GLU A 162 11.40 6.37 -14.93
CA GLU A 162 11.18 6.67 -13.52
C GLU A 162 9.97 5.93 -12.94
N ILE A 163 8.89 5.81 -13.73
CA ILE A 163 7.70 5.05 -13.36
C ILE A 163 8.02 3.55 -13.23
N MET A 164 8.85 3.01 -14.11
CA MET A 164 9.30 1.62 -14.02
C MET A 164 10.12 1.36 -12.75
N ASP A 165 11.02 2.26 -12.40
CA ASP A 165 11.85 2.16 -11.20
C ASP A 165 11.02 2.12 -9.93
N ILE A 166 10.09 3.08 -9.73
CA ILE A 166 9.25 3.10 -8.54
C ILE A 166 8.29 1.91 -8.49
N SER A 167 7.78 1.49 -9.63
CA SER A 167 6.79 0.42 -9.71
C SER A 167 7.40 -0.99 -9.73
N GLY A 168 8.69 -1.14 -10.06
CA GLY A 168 9.34 -2.41 -10.27
C GLY A 168 8.77 -3.19 -11.47
N HIS A 169 8.34 -2.50 -12.54
CA HIS A 169 8.01 -3.12 -13.81
C HIS A 169 9.28 -3.36 -14.64
N LYS A 170 9.41 -4.56 -15.22
CA LYS A 170 10.52 -4.88 -16.13
C LYS A 170 10.26 -4.44 -17.57
N ASN A 171 8.99 -4.39 -17.96
CA ASN A 171 8.54 -4.04 -19.29
C ASN A 171 7.32 -3.12 -19.22
N LEU A 172 7.21 -2.22 -20.19
CA LEU A 172 6.10 -1.27 -20.36
C LEU A 172 4.88 -1.87 -21.06
N LEU A 173 4.95 -3.11 -21.50
CA LEU A 173 3.90 -3.79 -22.26
C LEU A 173 2.96 -4.58 -21.37
#